data_6d47b58e105bc626a1934e6b1e01c717
#
_entry.id   6d47b58e105bc626a1934e6b1e01c717
#
_cell.length_a   1.000
_cell.length_b   1.000
_cell.length_c   1.000
_cell.angle_alpha   90.00
_cell.angle_beta   90.00
_cell.angle_gamma   90.00
#
_symmetry.space_group_name_H-M   'P 1'
#
loop_
_entity.id
_entity.type
_entity.pdbx_description
1 polymer ?
#
loop_
_entity_poly.entity_id
_entity_poly.type
_entity_poly.pdbx_seq_one_letter_code
_entity_poly.pdbx_strand_id
1 'polypeptide(L)'
;MSSVVATVKSIVGQVFVISPEGARRVLVEGDRLFAGDQIDTGMSGAVSLELADGRILDLGRDTQWSADMPDSTTDLAAASEQAAPSVAELQQAIAAGADPTTELEATAAGANAAGNGAAGGGHSFVVLDATAGRVDPTIGFPTGTLGQGTSALNALTGAPGSADAGNLVLQPSTLSVSATPTITEAGGVLTYTATVTRPSTSDLTVTLSNGAVITIPSGQLTGTVNVPLAPNDTPYNDPSQISVGVTGTSGGGNLVLTIDPNPAVTQITDTIDTTTVTLTAGSSVTEGGQITYTATLTNPAQTPVNVTLSNGSVITIKAGESTGTVVVDTPANDVYNNGSTISTTITGATGGNFENLVPNTTPAVTTITDSIDTTTVTLTAGSTVTEGGQITYTATLTNPAQTPVNVTLSNGSVITIKAGESTGSVVVDTPANDVYNNGSTISTTITGATGGNFENLVPNTTPAVTTITDSIDTTTVTLTAGST
;
A
#
# COMPACT_ATOMS: atom_id res chain seq x y z
N MET A 1 13.22 12.86 -31.68
CA MET A 1 12.62 13.92 -30.86
C MET A 1 11.17 13.48 -30.61
N SER A 2 10.81 13.24 -29.37
CA SER A 2 9.43 12.82 -29.04
C SER A 2 8.49 13.99 -29.29
N SER A 3 7.41 13.77 -30.06
CA SER A 3 6.38 14.77 -30.31
C SER A 3 5.57 15.04 -29.05
N VAL A 4 5.28 16.30 -28.76
CA VAL A 4 4.37 16.70 -27.70
C VAL A 4 2.96 16.33 -28.14
N VAL A 5 2.24 15.58 -27.32
CA VAL A 5 0.90 15.02 -27.60
C VAL A 5 -0.20 15.79 -26.87
N ALA A 6 0.12 16.28 -25.67
CA ALA A 6 -0.80 17.06 -24.86
C ALA A 6 -0.04 18.01 -23.90
N THR A 7 -0.73 19.03 -23.41
CA THR A 7 -0.25 19.95 -22.37
C THR A 7 -1.28 19.97 -21.23
N VAL A 8 -0.80 19.97 -20.00
CA VAL A 8 -1.65 20.00 -18.82
C VAL A 8 -2.21 21.40 -18.61
N LYS A 9 -3.53 21.55 -18.60
CA LYS A 9 -4.25 22.84 -18.38
C LYS A 9 -4.54 23.10 -16.92
N SER A 10 -5.03 22.09 -16.21
CA SER A 10 -5.34 22.19 -14.78
C SER A 10 -5.28 20.82 -14.12
N ILE A 11 -4.96 20.81 -12.82
CA ILE A 11 -4.88 19.60 -12.01
C ILE A 11 -5.61 19.81 -10.69
N VAL A 12 -6.33 18.78 -10.25
CA VAL A 12 -6.93 18.69 -8.92
C VAL A 12 -6.41 17.41 -8.26
N GLY A 13 -5.82 17.54 -7.07
CA GLY A 13 -5.21 16.40 -6.35
C GLY A 13 -3.86 15.97 -6.94
N GLN A 14 -3.42 14.74 -6.65
CA GLN A 14 -2.18 14.19 -7.18
C GLN A 14 -2.43 13.36 -8.42
N VAL A 15 -1.78 13.70 -9.52
CA VAL A 15 -1.80 12.97 -10.78
C VAL A 15 -0.37 12.62 -11.16
N PHE A 16 -0.17 11.43 -11.69
CA PHE A 16 1.15 10.94 -12.06
C PHE A 16 1.24 10.72 -13.56
N VAL A 17 2.42 10.91 -14.11
CA VAL A 17 2.78 10.46 -15.45
C VAL A 17 3.85 9.39 -15.35
N ILE A 18 3.72 8.35 -16.15
CA ILE A 18 4.65 7.24 -16.27
C ILE A 18 5.21 7.28 -17.67
N SER A 19 6.54 7.45 -17.79
CA SER A 19 7.21 7.44 -19.09
C SER A 19 7.26 6.02 -19.68
N PRO A 20 7.51 5.85 -20.99
CA PRO A 20 7.66 4.53 -21.62
C PRO A 20 8.77 3.67 -21.00
N GLU A 21 9.73 4.30 -20.32
CA GLU A 21 10.84 3.66 -19.61
C GLU A 21 10.47 3.26 -18.16
N GLY A 22 9.21 3.50 -17.75
CA GLY A 22 8.70 3.15 -16.43
C GLY A 22 8.98 4.19 -15.33
N ALA A 23 9.56 5.33 -15.65
CA ALA A 23 9.80 6.39 -14.66
C ALA A 23 8.49 7.11 -14.31
N ARG A 24 8.11 7.12 -13.03
CA ARG A 24 6.91 7.78 -12.51
C ARG A 24 7.27 9.14 -11.91
N ARG A 25 6.57 10.21 -12.33
CA ARG A 25 6.70 11.55 -11.76
C ARG A 25 5.33 12.18 -11.51
N VAL A 26 5.28 13.13 -10.58
CA VAL A 26 4.06 13.93 -10.34
C VAL A 26 3.88 14.89 -11.49
N LEU A 27 2.66 15.00 -11.99
CA LEU A 27 2.26 15.92 -13.05
C LEU A 27 1.94 17.28 -12.45
N VAL A 28 2.35 18.36 -13.12
CA VAL A 28 2.05 19.73 -12.73
C VAL A 28 1.42 20.50 -13.88
N GLU A 29 0.72 21.59 -13.56
CA GLU A 29 0.09 22.45 -14.56
C GLU A 29 1.14 23.07 -15.49
N GLY A 30 0.90 23.02 -16.80
CA GLY A 30 1.86 23.44 -17.83
C GLY A 30 2.82 22.35 -18.31
N ASP A 31 2.83 21.17 -17.70
CA ASP A 31 3.65 20.05 -18.16
C ASP A 31 3.26 19.59 -19.57
N ARG A 32 4.27 19.18 -20.32
CA ARG A 32 4.10 18.61 -21.66
C ARG A 32 4.21 17.09 -21.59
N LEU A 33 3.28 16.44 -22.25
CA LEU A 33 3.22 15.00 -22.40
C LEU A 33 3.70 14.59 -23.77
N PHE A 34 4.45 13.50 -23.83
CA PHE A 34 5.05 12.97 -25.03
C PHE A 34 4.39 11.65 -25.45
N ALA A 35 4.59 11.24 -26.69
CA ALA A 35 4.10 9.96 -27.18
C ALA A 35 4.64 8.80 -26.33
N GLY A 36 3.75 7.92 -25.85
CA GLY A 36 4.06 6.81 -24.97
C GLY A 36 3.98 7.12 -23.47
N ASP A 37 3.78 8.39 -23.06
CA ASP A 37 3.50 8.72 -21.67
C ASP A 37 2.10 8.21 -21.27
N GLN A 38 2.01 7.63 -20.05
CA GLN A 38 0.75 7.22 -19.46
C GLN A 38 0.42 8.11 -18.27
N ILE A 39 -0.84 8.58 -18.20
CA ILE A 39 -1.35 9.34 -17.06
C ILE A 39 -2.15 8.41 -16.16
N ASP A 40 -1.91 8.51 -14.84
CA ASP A 40 -2.64 7.85 -13.79
C ASP A 40 -3.16 8.91 -12.82
N THR A 41 -4.47 9.13 -12.80
CA THR A 41 -5.11 10.13 -11.94
C THR A 41 -5.29 9.64 -10.51
N GLY A 42 -5.20 8.33 -10.27
CA GLY A 42 -5.44 7.74 -8.96
C GLY A 42 -6.82 8.06 -8.38
N MET A 43 -7.05 7.64 -7.13
CA MET A 43 -8.37 7.77 -6.49
C MET A 43 -8.77 9.22 -6.14
N SER A 44 -7.83 10.17 -6.10
CA SER A 44 -8.08 11.55 -5.65
C SER A 44 -7.71 12.63 -6.67
N GLY A 45 -7.07 12.27 -7.79
CA GLY A 45 -6.62 13.19 -8.81
C GLY A 45 -7.62 13.35 -9.96
N ALA A 46 -7.59 14.51 -10.62
CA ALA A 46 -8.24 14.76 -11.89
C ALA A 46 -7.37 15.75 -12.68
N VAL A 47 -7.36 15.65 -14.01
CA VAL A 47 -6.54 16.52 -14.86
C VAL A 47 -7.28 16.88 -16.14
N SER A 48 -7.13 18.13 -16.57
CA SER A 48 -7.58 18.63 -17.87
C SER A 48 -6.37 18.81 -18.77
N LEU A 49 -6.41 18.19 -19.94
CA LEU A 49 -5.36 18.17 -20.95
C LEU A 49 -5.80 18.92 -22.19
N GLU A 50 -4.93 19.74 -22.76
CA GLU A 50 -5.07 20.26 -24.11
C GLU A 50 -4.25 19.39 -25.06
N LEU A 51 -4.93 18.67 -25.94
CA LEU A 51 -4.31 17.82 -26.96
C LEU A 51 -3.64 18.67 -28.05
N ALA A 52 -2.72 18.08 -28.79
CA ALA A 52 -2.00 18.77 -29.89
C ALA A 52 -2.92 19.29 -31.00
N ASP A 53 -4.14 18.77 -31.12
CA ASP A 53 -5.19 19.21 -32.06
C ASP A 53 -6.09 20.32 -31.50
N GLY A 54 -5.82 20.81 -30.28
CA GLY A 54 -6.56 21.89 -29.61
C GLY A 54 -7.82 21.43 -28.86
N ARG A 55 -8.12 20.13 -28.82
CA ARG A 55 -9.23 19.61 -28.01
C ARG A 55 -8.83 19.53 -26.54
N ILE A 56 -9.82 19.73 -25.67
CA ILE A 56 -9.64 19.55 -24.22
C ILE A 56 -10.19 18.19 -23.83
N LEU A 57 -9.36 17.42 -23.11
CA LEU A 57 -9.70 16.12 -22.56
C LEU A 57 -9.66 16.20 -21.03
N ASP A 58 -10.79 15.95 -20.39
CA ASP A 58 -10.90 15.91 -18.93
C ASP A 58 -10.87 14.47 -18.44
N LEU A 59 -9.85 14.14 -17.61
CA LEU A 59 -9.70 12.84 -16.98
C LEU A 59 -10.13 12.96 -15.52
N GLY A 60 -11.15 12.21 -15.14
CA GLY A 60 -11.64 12.11 -13.77
C GLY A 60 -10.76 11.26 -12.88
N ARG A 61 -11.27 10.95 -11.66
CA ARG A 61 -10.60 10.09 -10.69
C ARG A 61 -10.52 8.65 -11.21
N ASP A 62 -9.46 7.95 -10.79
CA ASP A 62 -9.22 6.52 -11.10
C ASP A 62 -9.19 6.24 -12.60
N THR A 63 -8.61 7.17 -13.37
CA THR A 63 -8.52 7.08 -14.83
C THR A 63 -7.07 6.90 -15.26
N GLN A 64 -6.81 5.93 -16.13
CA GLN A 64 -5.55 5.78 -16.84
C GLN A 64 -5.75 6.18 -18.31
N TRP A 65 -4.85 7.00 -18.82
CA TRP A 65 -4.88 7.47 -20.20
C TRP A 65 -3.48 7.46 -20.82
N SER A 66 -3.40 7.11 -22.10
CA SER A 66 -2.18 7.31 -22.89
C SER A 66 -2.54 7.84 -24.27
N ALA A 67 -1.61 8.57 -24.89
CA ALA A 67 -1.79 9.15 -26.20
C ALA A 67 -1.97 8.12 -27.34
N ASP A 68 -1.59 6.88 -27.07
CA ASP A 68 -1.71 5.77 -28.03
C ASP A 68 -3.06 5.01 -27.89
N MET A 69 -3.88 5.37 -26.91
CA MET A 69 -5.24 4.83 -26.81
C MET A 69 -6.17 5.50 -27.84
N PRO A 70 -6.98 4.72 -28.57
CA PRO A 70 -7.97 5.27 -29.47
C PRO A 70 -8.94 6.19 -28.71
N ASP A 71 -9.32 7.29 -29.35
CA ASP A 71 -10.16 8.35 -28.81
C ASP A 71 -11.50 7.77 -28.33
N SER A 72 -11.73 7.77 -27.03
CA SER A 72 -12.90 7.14 -26.40
C SER A 72 -14.26 7.68 -26.85
N THR A 73 -14.28 8.79 -27.58
CA THR A 73 -15.51 9.39 -28.12
C THR A 73 -16.00 8.74 -29.41
N THR A 74 -15.12 8.10 -30.19
CA THR A 74 -15.49 7.42 -31.42
C THR A 74 -15.83 5.96 -31.20
N ASP A 75 -15.16 5.30 -30.23
CA ASP A 75 -15.42 3.89 -29.92
C ASP A 75 -16.63 3.67 -29.03
N LEU A 76 -17.05 4.65 -28.20
CA LEU A 76 -18.29 4.53 -27.41
C LEU A 76 -19.53 4.54 -28.31
N ALA A 77 -19.51 5.31 -29.40
CA ALA A 77 -20.59 5.30 -30.39
C ALA A 77 -20.64 3.98 -31.16
N ALA A 78 -19.48 3.42 -31.55
CA ALA A 78 -19.39 2.14 -32.24
C ALA A 78 -19.68 0.94 -31.31
N ALA A 79 -19.29 1.01 -30.03
CA ALA A 79 -19.61 0.00 -29.03
C ALA A 79 -21.09 0.02 -28.62
N SER A 80 -21.73 1.20 -28.61
CA SER A 80 -23.16 1.30 -28.33
C SER A 80 -24.05 0.80 -29.47
N GLU A 81 -23.57 0.83 -30.70
CA GLU A 81 -24.27 0.25 -31.85
C GLU A 81 -24.14 -1.31 -31.93
N GLN A 82 -23.11 -1.88 -31.29
CA GLN A 82 -22.85 -3.33 -31.30
C GLN A 82 -23.35 -4.09 -30.05
N ALA A 83 -23.75 -3.38 -28.96
CA ALA A 83 -24.07 -3.99 -27.67
C ALA A 83 -25.52 -3.92 -27.20
N ALA A 84 -26.43 -3.31 -27.96
CA ALA A 84 -27.85 -3.28 -27.57
C ALA A 84 -28.71 -3.96 -28.65
N PRO A 85 -29.37 -5.08 -28.33
CA PRO A 85 -30.38 -5.65 -29.23
C PRO A 85 -31.50 -4.62 -29.44
N SER A 86 -31.95 -4.47 -30.68
CA SER A 86 -33.01 -3.55 -31.03
C SER A 86 -34.31 -3.87 -30.28
N VAL A 87 -35.14 -2.86 -30.02
CA VAL A 87 -36.43 -3.04 -29.34
C VAL A 87 -37.28 -4.11 -30.03
N ALA A 88 -37.12 -4.27 -31.36
CA ALA A 88 -37.82 -5.27 -32.12
C ALA A 88 -37.30 -6.70 -31.85
N GLU A 89 -36.01 -6.89 -31.66
CA GLU A 89 -35.39 -8.18 -31.29
C GLU A 89 -35.74 -8.56 -29.86
N LEU A 90 -35.78 -7.59 -28.92
CA LEU A 90 -36.24 -7.78 -27.53
C LEU A 90 -37.73 -8.21 -27.50
N GLN A 91 -38.60 -7.58 -28.30
CA GLN A 91 -40.00 -7.94 -28.38
C GLN A 91 -40.19 -9.33 -29.00
N GLN A 92 -39.35 -9.73 -29.96
CA GLN A 92 -39.37 -11.04 -30.55
C GLN A 92 -38.86 -12.14 -29.61
N ALA A 93 -37.86 -11.85 -28.80
CA ALA A 93 -37.37 -12.76 -27.75
C ALA A 93 -38.43 -13.00 -26.66
N ILE A 94 -39.11 -11.94 -26.20
CA ILE A 94 -40.22 -12.03 -25.24
C ILE A 94 -41.41 -12.81 -25.83
N ALA A 95 -41.73 -12.58 -27.09
CA ALA A 95 -42.78 -13.32 -27.79
C ALA A 95 -42.44 -14.81 -28.01
N ALA A 96 -41.14 -15.14 -28.00
CA ALA A 96 -40.61 -16.51 -28.05
C ALA A 96 -40.50 -17.20 -26.70
N GLY A 97 -40.85 -16.51 -25.58
CA GLY A 97 -40.91 -17.07 -24.23
C GLY A 97 -39.67 -16.88 -23.38
N ALA A 98 -38.74 -15.97 -23.75
CA ALA A 98 -37.63 -15.62 -22.92
C ALA A 98 -38.08 -14.80 -21.70
N ASP A 99 -37.60 -15.15 -20.50
CA ASP A 99 -37.89 -14.42 -19.28
C ASP A 99 -37.01 -13.16 -19.17
N PRO A 100 -37.61 -11.95 -19.27
CA PRO A 100 -36.85 -10.69 -19.25
C PRO A 100 -36.10 -10.39 -17.94
N THR A 101 -36.39 -11.14 -16.87
CA THR A 101 -35.74 -10.93 -15.56
C THR A 101 -34.48 -11.76 -15.35
N THR A 102 -34.25 -12.78 -16.19
CA THR A 102 -33.12 -13.71 -16.03
C THR A 102 -32.15 -13.72 -17.21
N GLU A 103 -32.60 -13.31 -18.42
CA GLU A 103 -31.77 -13.38 -19.63
C GLU A 103 -31.38 -12.01 -20.22
N LEU A 104 -31.86 -10.90 -19.66
CA LEU A 104 -31.49 -9.55 -20.09
C LEU A 104 -30.73 -8.84 -19.00
N GLU A 105 -29.54 -8.30 -19.33
CA GLU A 105 -28.81 -7.43 -18.42
C GLU A 105 -29.65 -6.19 -18.08
N ALA A 106 -29.63 -5.81 -16.78
CA ALA A 106 -30.36 -4.65 -16.29
C ALA A 106 -29.91 -3.39 -17.05
N THR A 107 -30.75 -2.90 -17.95
CA THR A 107 -30.54 -1.62 -18.61
C THR A 107 -30.66 -0.51 -17.57
N ALA A 108 -29.53 0.10 -17.18
CA ALA A 108 -29.53 1.31 -16.39
C ALA A 108 -30.38 2.37 -17.08
N ALA A 109 -31.43 2.80 -16.43
CA ALA A 109 -32.29 3.86 -16.94
C ALA A 109 -31.51 5.16 -17.14
N GLY A 110 -31.37 5.57 -18.39
CA GLY A 110 -31.12 6.96 -18.78
C GLY A 110 -29.70 7.46 -18.84
N ALA A 111 -28.95 7.13 -19.89
CA ALA A 111 -27.96 8.05 -20.42
C ALA A 111 -28.66 9.13 -21.26
N ASN A 112 -28.81 10.33 -20.70
CA ASN A 112 -29.21 11.51 -21.45
C ASN A 112 -28.11 11.83 -22.48
N ALA A 113 -28.49 11.84 -23.76
CA ALA A 113 -27.66 12.39 -24.82
C ALA A 113 -27.27 13.84 -24.48
N ALA A 114 -25.97 14.11 -24.48
CA ALA A 114 -25.42 15.44 -24.28
C ALA A 114 -25.80 16.36 -25.43
N GLY A 115 -26.75 17.27 -25.18
CA GLY A 115 -26.98 18.45 -25.98
C GLY A 115 -26.26 19.64 -25.34
N ASN A 116 -25.47 20.34 -26.14
CA ASN A 116 -24.77 21.59 -25.81
C ASN A 116 -25.65 22.55 -25.03
N GLY A 117 -25.21 23.03 -23.87
CA GLY A 117 -25.77 24.23 -23.24
C GLY A 117 -25.60 24.30 -21.74
N ALA A 118 -24.73 25.21 -21.32
CA ALA A 118 -24.72 26.03 -20.12
C ALA A 118 -25.28 25.48 -18.80
N ALA A 119 -24.46 25.63 -17.76
CA ALA A 119 -24.76 25.48 -16.34
C ALA A 119 -26.14 26.01 -15.94
N GLY A 120 -26.87 25.17 -15.19
CA GLY A 120 -28.09 25.57 -14.51
C GLY A 120 -29.00 24.39 -14.27
N GLY A 121 -29.17 24.02 -12.99
CA GLY A 121 -30.18 23.04 -12.59
C GLY A 121 -31.55 23.46 -13.07
N GLY A 122 -32.10 22.75 -14.06
CA GLY A 122 -33.35 23.03 -14.65
C GLY A 122 -34.28 21.88 -14.62
N HIS A 123 -35.34 21.98 -13.85
CA HIS A 123 -36.51 21.14 -14.03
C HIS A 123 -37.06 21.41 -15.42
N SER A 124 -37.33 20.38 -16.22
CA SER A 124 -38.11 20.51 -17.46
C SER A 124 -39.55 20.90 -17.11
N PHE A 125 -39.89 22.13 -17.34
CA PHE A 125 -41.30 22.51 -17.41
C PHE A 125 -41.69 22.53 -18.87
N VAL A 126 -42.82 21.92 -19.13
CA VAL A 126 -43.48 21.98 -20.41
C VAL A 126 -44.07 23.39 -20.52
N VAL A 127 -43.52 24.26 -21.39
CA VAL A 127 -44.16 25.48 -21.75
C VAL A 127 -45.24 25.14 -22.78
N LEU A 128 -46.49 25.17 -22.34
CA LEU A 128 -47.64 25.17 -23.25
C LEU A 128 -47.80 26.58 -23.81
N ASP A 129 -47.41 26.75 -25.08
CA ASP A 129 -47.74 27.93 -25.82
C ASP A 129 -49.28 27.99 -25.98
N ALA A 130 -49.88 28.99 -25.38
CA ALA A 130 -51.30 29.27 -25.54
C ALA A 130 -51.56 29.87 -26.93
N THR A 131 -51.75 29.00 -27.90
CA THR A 131 -52.41 29.42 -29.15
C THR A 131 -53.88 29.72 -28.84
N ALA A 132 -54.26 30.98 -29.03
CA ALA A 132 -55.56 31.54 -28.80
C ALA A 132 -56.66 30.67 -29.43
N GLY A 133 -57.38 29.95 -28.65
CA GLY A 133 -58.64 29.30 -28.95
C GLY A 133 -59.40 29.18 -27.62
N ARG A 134 -60.35 30.07 -27.38
CA ARG A 134 -61.31 29.93 -26.30
C ARG A 134 -62.07 28.59 -26.51
N VAL A 135 -61.73 27.62 -25.73
CA VAL A 135 -62.57 26.43 -25.59
C VAL A 135 -63.43 26.63 -24.34
N ASP A 136 -64.69 26.86 -24.60
CA ASP A 136 -65.68 26.92 -23.52
C ASP A 136 -65.91 25.47 -22.98
N PRO A 137 -65.61 25.16 -21.70
CA PRO A 137 -65.83 23.82 -21.19
C PRO A 137 -67.28 23.66 -20.77
N THR A 138 -68.11 23.27 -21.70
CA THR A 138 -69.48 22.78 -21.39
C THR A 138 -69.45 21.33 -21.05
N ILE A 139 -68.78 20.91 -20.01
CA ILE A 139 -68.96 19.61 -19.39
C ILE A 139 -68.88 19.76 -17.87
N GLY A 140 -69.99 19.98 -17.24
CA GLY A 140 -70.45 19.26 -16.09
C GLY A 140 -69.96 19.70 -14.70
N PHE A 141 -69.41 20.90 -14.48
CA PHE A 141 -69.33 21.48 -13.12
C PHE A 141 -69.75 22.93 -13.16
N PRO A 142 -70.71 23.35 -12.33
CA PRO A 142 -71.10 24.78 -12.26
C PRO A 142 -69.91 25.55 -11.65
N THR A 143 -69.24 26.37 -12.44
CA THR A 143 -68.34 27.40 -11.93
C THR A 143 -69.16 28.56 -11.42
N GLY A 144 -69.76 28.37 -10.24
CA GLY A 144 -70.27 29.48 -9.47
C GLY A 144 -69.08 30.24 -8.91
N THR A 145 -69.03 31.56 -9.16
CA THR A 145 -68.15 32.50 -8.47
C THR A 145 -68.13 32.19 -7.00
N LEU A 146 -66.96 31.88 -6.44
CA LEU A 146 -66.73 31.88 -5.00
C LEU A 146 -66.90 33.34 -4.53
N GLY A 147 -68.15 33.70 -4.32
CA GLY A 147 -68.49 34.89 -3.58
C GLY A 147 -68.06 34.72 -2.13
N GLN A 148 -67.39 35.68 -1.59
CA GLN A 148 -67.15 35.83 -0.16
C GLN A 148 -68.42 35.50 0.59
N GLY A 149 -68.49 34.30 1.18
CA GLY A 149 -69.60 33.84 1.98
C GLY A 149 -69.09 33.17 3.24
N THR A 150 -68.71 33.96 4.23
CA THR A 150 -68.62 33.55 5.64
C THR A 150 -69.99 33.18 6.24
N SER A 151 -70.94 32.75 5.42
CA SER A 151 -72.33 32.52 5.87
C SER A 151 -72.90 31.13 5.59
N ALA A 152 -72.13 30.14 5.14
CA ALA A 152 -72.67 28.81 4.92
C ALA A 152 -72.47 27.85 6.12
N LEU A 153 -71.91 28.32 7.22
CA LEU A 153 -71.74 27.50 8.45
C LEU A 153 -72.82 27.79 9.48
N ASN A 154 -73.81 28.73 9.25
CA ASN A 154 -74.87 29.08 10.21
C ASN A 154 -76.23 28.48 9.87
N ALA A 155 -76.33 27.57 8.89
CA ALA A 155 -77.63 26.95 8.51
C ALA A 155 -77.86 25.56 9.11
N LEU A 156 -77.04 25.13 10.07
CA LEU A 156 -77.25 23.86 10.83
C LEU A 156 -77.58 24.04 12.32
N THR A 157 -78.05 25.28 12.70
CA THR A 157 -78.56 25.52 14.02
C THR A 157 -80.11 25.46 14.03
N GLY A 158 -80.67 24.28 14.04
CA GLY A 158 -82.11 24.11 14.09
C GLY A 158 -82.59 22.70 14.30
N ALA A 159 -82.02 21.96 15.31
CA ALA A 159 -82.64 20.79 15.89
C ALA A 159 -82.27 20.73 17.38
N PRO A 160 -83.26 20.73 18.27
CA PRO A 160 -83.05 20.60 19.73
C PRO A 160 -82.78 19.12 20.04
N GLY A 161 -81.53 18.80 20.42
CA GLY A 161 -81.25 17.51 21.02
C GLY A 161 -80.17 16.68 20.37
N SER A 162 -78.97 17.23 20.22
CA SER A 162 -77.80 16.39 20.07
C SER A 162 -76.65 16.99 20.88
N ALA A 163 -76.14 16.15 21.78
CA ALA A 163 -75.01 16.48 22.64
C ALA A 163 -73.87 17.09 21.84
N ASP A 164 -73.26 18.12 22.36
CA ASP A 164 -72.05 18.83 22.03
C ASP A 164 -71.05 18.00 21.24
N ALA A 165 -71.18 18.00 19.90
CA ALA A 165 -70.08 17.66 19.01
C ALA A 165 -69.16 18.90 19.01
N GLY A 166 -68.23 18.95 19.97
CA GLY A 166 -67.26 20.00 20.13
C GLY A 166 -66.68 20.33 18.76
N ASN A 167 -66.79 21.58 18.32
CA ASN A 167 -66.21 22.14 17.10
C ASN A 167 -64.70 21.92 17.17
N LEU A 168 -64.22 20.82 16.59
CA LEU A 168 -62.79 20.51 16.50
C LEU A 168 -62.15 21.55 15.62
N VAL A 169 -61.60 22.60 16.22
CA VAL A 169 -60.77 23.59 15.51
C VAL A 169 -59.47 22.86 15.10
N LEU A 170 -59.38 22.54 13.80
CA LEU A 170 -58.17 21.93 13.23
C LEU A 170 -57.01 22.91 13.37
N GLN A 171 -55.91 22.44 13.96
CA GLN A 171 -54.70 23.24 14.22
C GLN A 171 -53.52 22.76 13.38
N PRO A 172 -52.94 23.60 12.49
CA PRO A 172 -51.70 23.28 11.82
C PRO A 172 -50.58 23.09 12.83
N SER A 173 -49.83 21.98 12.71
CA SER A 173 -48.66 21.70 13.55
C SER A 173 -47.59 21.03 12.74
N THR A 174 -46.32 21.44 12.92
CA THR A 174 -45.16 20.77 12.31
C THR A 174 -44.68 19.68 13.24
N LEU A 175 -44.47 18.48 12.68
CA LEU A 175 -43.87 17.34 13.38
C LEU A 175 -42.41 17.21 12.91
N SER A 176 -41.48 17.25 13.84
CA SER A 176 -40.05 17.00 13.59
C SER A 176 -39.58 15.84 14.48
N VAL A 177 -38.54 15.16 14.04
CA VAL A 177 -37.86 14.10 14.80
C VAL A 177 -36.37 14.42 14.94
N SER A 178 -35.87 14.26 16.17
CA SER A 178 -34.44 14.34 16.47
C SER A 178 -33.95 13.03 17.10
N ALA A 179 -32.64 12.80 17.07
CA ALA A 179 -32.03 11.63 17.67
C ALA A 179 -30.82 12.02 18.54
N THR A 180 -30.32 11.08 19.35
CA THR A 180 -29.01 11.19 19.96
C THR A 180 -27.99 11.59 18.87
N PRO A 181 -27.24 12.73 18.97
CA PRO A 181 -26.45 13.23 17.85
C PRO A 181 -25.23 12.39 17.54
N THR A 182 -24.61 11.77 18.54
CA THR A 182 -23.42 10.92 18.41
C THR A 182 -23.51 9.72 19.33
N ILE A 183 -22.96 8.59 18.89
CA ILE A 183 -22.75 7.38 19.67
C ILE A 183 -21.48 6.70 19.17
N THR A 184 -20.78 5.95 20.04
CA THR A 184 -19.63 5.16 19.60
C THR A 184 -20.08 3.81 19.06
N GLU A 185 -19.23 3.16 18.25
CA GLU A 185 -19.49 1.82 17.73
C GLU A 185 -19.52 0.72 18.80
N ALA A 186 -19.04 1.01 20.01
CA ALA A 186 -19.24 0.15 21.19
C ALA A 186 -20.74 -0.08 21.50
N GLY A 187 -21.63 0.61 20.77
CA GLY A 187 -23.06 0.48 20.90
C GLY A 187 -23.66 1.30 22.06
N GLY A 188 -24.93 1.05 22.38
CA GLY A 188 -25.62 1.78 23.44
C GLY A 188 -27.10 1.95 23.18
N VAL A 189 -27.67 3.08 23.58
CA VAL A 189 -29.08 3.38 23.41
C VAL A 189 -29.25 4.69 22.64
N LEU A 190 -29.94 4.61 21.51
CA LEU A 190 -30.35 5.77 20.71
C LEU A 190 -31.71 6.24 21.22
N THR A 191 -31.83 7.51 21.61
CA THR A 191 -33.08 8.14 21.97
C THR A 191 -33.59 8.97 20.80
N TYR A 192 -34.73 8.61 20.25
CA TYR A 192 -35.47 9.41 19.27
C TYR A 192 -36.53 10.23 19.96
N THR A 193 -36.62 11.50 19.60
CA THR A 193 -37.62 12.44 20.17
C THR A 193 -38.45 13.03 19.03
N ALA A 194 -39.73 12.79 19.04
CA ALA A 194 -40.69 13.45 18.17
C ALA A 194 -41.23 14.71 18.85
N THR A 195 -41.29 15.82 18.12
CA THR A 195 -41.76 17.12 18.63
C THR A 195 -42.82 17.68 17.70
N VAL A 196 -43.93 18.13 18.26
CA VAL A 196 -44.98 18.87 17.56
C VAL A 196 -45.00 20.33 18.03
N THR A 197 -45.33 21.26 17.13
CA THR A 197 -45.37 22.71 17.45
C THR A 197 -46.63 23.09 18.27
N ARG A 198 -47.66 22.23 18.29
CA ARG A 198 -48.88 22.44 19.04
C ARG A 198 -49.32 21.12 19.71
N PRO A 199 -49.88 21.17 20.92
CA PRO A 199 -50.37 19.97 21.61
C PRO A 199 -51.61 19.38 20.94
N SER A 200 -51.69 18.06 20.91
CA SER A 200 -52.85 17.31 20.39
C SER A 200 -53.91 17.13 21.44
N THR A 201 -55.17 16.90 21.03
CA THR A 201 -56.28 16.57 21.92
C THR A 201 -56.43 15.08 22.20
N SER A 202 -55.68 14.23 21.50
CA SER A 202 -55.55 12.80 21.73
C SER A 202 -54.10 12.35 21.49
N ASP A 203 -53.72 11.19 21.96
CA ASP A 203 -52.36 10.63 21.72
C ASP A 203 -52.06 10.61 20.24
N LEU A 204 -50.79 11.05 19.87
CA LEU A 204 -50.26 10.99 18.56
C LEU A 204 -49.17 9.93 18.47
N THR A 205 -49.38 8.96 17.61
CA THR A 205 -48.40 7.91 17.34
C THR A 205 -47.60 8.25 16.08
N VAL A 206 -46.28 8.21 16.16
CA VAL A 206 -45.34 8.49 15.07
C VAL A 206 -44.53 7.24 14.81
N THR A 207 -44.62 6.71 13.61
CA THR A 207 -43.83 5.54 13.15
C THR A 207 -42.60 6.01 12.40
N LEU A 208 -41.44 5.49 12.80
CA LEU A 208 -40.14 5.81 12.20
C LEU A 208 -39.75 4.77 11.16
N SER A 209 -38.79 5.15 10.25
CA SER A 209 -38.33 4.27 9.17
C SER A 209 -37.59 3.02 9.67
N ASN A 210 -37.04 3.04 10.87
CA ASN A 210 -36.45 1.86 11.54
C ASN A 210 -37.47 0.98 12.26
N GLY A 211 -38.79 1.25 12.12
CA GLY A 211 -39.87 0.50 12.76
C GLY A 211 -40.17 0.92 14.20
N ALA A 212 -39.41 1.81 14.79
CA ALA A 212 -39.68 2.31 16.13
C ALA A 212 -40.93 3.20 16.13
N VAL A 213 -41.66 3.17 17.24
CA VAL A 213 -42.93 3.93 17.41
C VAL A 213 -42.78 4.87 18.59
N ILE A 214 -43.05 6.16 18.37
CA ILE A 214 -43.07 7.20 19.41
C ILE A 214 -44.53 7.58 19.68
N THR A 215 -44.92 7.60 20.92
CA THR A 215 -46.20 8.16 21.34
C THR A 215 -45.99 9.53 21.99
N ILE A 216 -46.63 10.55 21.44
CA ILE A 216 -46.76 11.87 22.07
C ILE A 216 -48.13 11.90 22.79
N PRO A 217 -48.15 11.89 24.13
CA PRO A 217 -49.39 11.89 24.86
C PRO A 217 -50.24 13.14 24.61
N SER A 218 -51.54 13.02 24.72
CA SER A 218 -52.49 14.16 24.65
C SER A 218 -52.02 15.31 25.53
N GLY A 219 -52.04 16.52 24.98
CA GLY A 219 -51.59 17.72 25.68
C GLY A 219 -50.07 17.96 25.75
N GLN A 220 -49.26 16.98 25.35
CA GLN A 220 -47.80 17.11 25.32
C GLN A 220 -47.32 17.54 23.95
N LEU A 221 -46.11 18.15 23.93
CA LEU A 221 -45.42 18.58 22.69
C LEU A 221 -44.37 17.57 22.20
N THR A 222 -43.97 16.64 23.09
CA THR A 222 -42.88 15.70 22.80
C THR A 222 -43.19 14.30 23.25
N GLY A 223 -42.63 13.32 22.53
CA GLY A 223 -42.57 11.92 22.93
C GLY A 223 -41.20 11.36 22.60
N THR A 224 -40.82 10.29 23.27
CA THR A 224 -39.51 9.66 23.06
C THR A 224 -39.63 8.15 22.95
N VAL A 225 -38.68 7.55 22.24
CA VAL A 225 -38.45 6.10 22.21
C VAL A 225 -36.96 5.79 22.28
N ASN A 226 -36.60 4.78 23.03
CA ASN A 226 -35.24 4.27 23.15
C ASN A 226 -35.08 3.03 22.29
N VAL A 227 -34.07 3.05 21.42
CA VAL A 227 -33.73 1.95 20.52
C VAL A 227 -32.32 1.49 20.84
N PRO A 228 -32.09 0.23 21.24
CA PRO A 228 -30.74 -0.26 21.46
C PRO A 228 -29.98 -0.38 20.14
N LEU A 229 -28.71 0.04 20.15
CA LEU A 229 -27.73 -0.17 19.08
C LEU A 229 -26.77 -1.25 19.54
N ALA A 230 -26.67 -2.35 18.79
CA ALA A 230 -25.72 -3.39 19.08
C ALA A 230 -24.28 -2.88 18.82
N PRO A 231 -23.26 -3.34 19.57
CA PRO A 231 -21.88 -3.01 19.32
C PRO A 231 -21.44 -3.59 17.97
N ASN A 232 -20.65 -2.82 17.25
CA ASN A 232 -19.95 -3.22 16.02
C ASN A 232 -18.52 -2.68 16.07
N ASP A 233 -17.86 -2.86 17.23
CA ASP A 233 -16.53 -2.38 17.52
C ASP A 233 -15.50 -3.17 16.68
N THR A 234 -14.77 -2.49 15.80
CA THR A 234 -13.79 -3.08 14.88
C THR A 234 -12.47 -2.31 14.96
N PRO A 235 -11.31 -2.92 14.68
CA PRO A 235 -10.03 -2.20 14.68
C PRO A 235 -9.79 -1.35 13.41
N TYR A 236 -10.85 -1.08 12.63
CA TYR A 236 -10.77 -0.39 11.35
C TYR A 236 -11.51 0.93 11.38
N ASN A 237 -10.99 1.92 10.67
CA ASN A 237 -11.60 3.23 10.53
C ASN A 237 -12.83 3.13 9.60
N ASP A 238 -14.02 2.98 10.19
CA ASP A 238 -15.30 2.82 9.49
C ASP A 238 -16.46 3.65 10.08
N PRO A 239 -16.24 4.97 10.34
CA PRO A 239 -17.28 5.83 10.88
C PRO A 239 -18.52 5.79 9.98
N SER A 240 -19.67 5.75 10.58
CA SER A 240 -20.94 5.62 9.88
C SER A 240 -22.01 6.53 10.45
N GLN A 241 -23.19 6.56 9.83
CA GLN A 241 -24.32 7.32 10.34
C GLN A 241 -25.63 6.54 10.20
N ILE A 242 -26.52 6.76 11.15
CA ILE A 242 -27.90 6.28 11.12
C ILE A 242 -28.81 7.47 10.80
N SER A 243 -29.66 7.33 9.77
CA SER A 243 -30.61 8.34 9.34
C SER A 243 -32.02 7.76 9.44
N VAL A 244 -32.91 8.37 10.25
CA VAL A 244 -34.25 7.87 10.52
C VAL A 244 -35.26 8.98 10.28
N GLY A 245 -36.20 8.72 9.37
CA GLY A 245 -37.31 9.61 9.04
C GLY A 245 -38.65 9.12 9.57
N VAL A 246 -39.69 9.94 9.47
CA VAL A 246 -41.06 9.60 9.77
C VAL A 246 -41.70 8.88 8.58
N THR A 247 -42.25 7.71 8.78
CA THR A 247 -42.95 6.92 7.74
C THR A 247 -44.48 6.94 7.88
N GLY A 248 -44.97 7.28 9.07
CA GLY A 248 -46.40 7.35 9.29
C GLY A 248 -46.77 8.03 10.60
N THR A 249 -47.99 8.51 10.69
CA THR A 249 -48.57 9.08 11.89
C THR A 249 -50.04 8.60 12.05
N SER A 250 -50.49 8.43 13.29
CA SER A 250 -51.88 8.13 13.57
C SER A 250 -52.32 8.80 14.90
N GLY A 251 -53.60 9.12 15.04
CA GLY A 251 -54.11 9.85 16.20
C GLY A 251 -53.90 11.38 16.05
N GLY A 252 -53.66 12.08 17.17
CA GLY A 252 -53.42 13.52 17.23
C GLY A 252 -54.67 14.39 17.23
N GLY A 253 -55.89 13.82 17.11
CA GLY A 253 -57.16 14.50 17.25
C GLY A 253 -57.34 15.73 16.35
N ASN A 254 -57.11 16.91 16.88
CA ASN A 254 -57.33 18.18 16.21
C ASN A 254 -56.13 18.67 15.36
N LEU A 255 -55.02 17.94 15.24
CA LEU A 255 -53.85 18.39 14.53
C LEU A 255 -53.94 18.10 13.02
N VAL A 256 -53.54 19.08 12.21
CA VAL A 256 -53.18 18.93 10.79
C VAL A 256 -51.66 18.95 10.73
N LEU A 257 -51.05 17.77 10.58
CA LEU A 257 -49.59 17.62 10.66
C LEU A 257 -48.92 17.92 9.33
N THR A 258 -47.89 18.77 9.38
CA THR A 258 -46.85 18.89 8.34
C THR A 258 -45.61 18.19 8.88
N ILE A 259 -45.15 17.12 8.21
CA ILE A 259 -43.94 16.39 8.59
C ILE A 259 -42.71 17.12 8.06
N ASP A 260 -41.74 17.39 8.95
CA ASP A 260 -40.42 17.89 8.54
C ASP A 260 -39.74 16.80 7.69
N PRO A 261 -39.32 17.11 6.44
CA PRO A 261 -38.66 16.14 5.57
C PRO A 261 -37.26 15.77 6.03
N ASN A 262 -36.64 16.52 6.95
CA ASN A 262 -35.30 16.26 7.43
C ASN A 262 -35.31 15.06 8.38
N PRO A 263 -34.50 14.01 8.11
CA PRO A 263 -34.41 12.87 9.01
C PRO A 263 -33.59 13.21 10.25
N ALA A 264 -33.87 12.48 11.33
CA ALA A 264 -33.02 12.46 12.51
C ALA A 264 -31.73 11.68 12.20
N VAL A 265 -30.56 12.29 12.41
CA VAL A 265 -29.25 11.70 12.09
C VAL A 265 -28.46 11.51 13.38
N THR A 266 -27.89 10.32 13.53
CA THR A 266 -26.91 9.96 14.57
C THR A 266 -25.60 9.62 13.88
N GLN A 267 -24.50 10.27 14.26
CA GLN A 267 -23.16 9.88 13.83
C GLN A 267 -22.65 8.77 14.73
N ILE A 268 -22.14 7.69 14.12
CA ILE A 268 -21.42 6.62 14.81
C ILE A 268 -19.94 6.94 14.67
N THR A 269 -19.25 7.06 15.80
CA THR A 269 -17.82 7.34 15.85
C THR A 269 -17.08 6.09 16.28
N ASP A 270 -15.91 5.85 15.67
CA ASP A 270 -15.03 4.74 16.02
C ASP A 270 -14.49 4.92 17.46
N THR A 271 -14.28 3.83 18.16
CA THR A 271 -13.43 3.73 19.35
C THR A 271 -12.02 3.35 18.88
N ILE A 272 -10.99 3.83 19.61
CA ILE A 272 -9.62 3.65 19.13
C ILE A 272 -9.09 2.28 19.55
N ASP A 273 -9.07 1.35 18.62
CA ASP A 273 -8.44 0.04 18.73
C ASP A 273 -7.03 0.00 18.14
N THR A 274 -6.14 -0.71 18.83
CA THR A 274 -4.74 -0.77 18.40
C THR A 274 -4.42 -2.07 17.67
N THR A 275 -3.97 -1.93 16.43
CA THR A 275 -3.31 -2.99 15.68
C THR A 275 -1.81 -2.81 15.77
N THR A 276 -1.08 -3.84 16.24
CA THR A 276 0.38 -3.82 16.29
C THR A 276 0.97 -4.59 15.12
N VAL A 277 2.11 -4.08 14.62
CA VAL A 277 2.94 -4.80 13.65
C VAL A 277 4.27 -5.18 14.30
N THR A 278 4.64 -6.47 14.24
CA THR A 278 5.89 -7.02 14.77
C THR A 278 6.79 -7.50 13.65
N LEU A 279 8.11 -7.45 13.87
CA LEU A 279 9.11 -7.94 12.93
C LEU A 279 9.83 -9.16 13.49
N THR A 280 9.99 -10.20 12.66
CA THR A 280 10.79 -11.39 12.98
C THR A 280 11.74 -11.71 11.83
N ALA A 281 12.83 -12.41 12.14
CA ALA A 281 13.77 -12.96 11.17
C ALA A 281 14.36 -14.28 11.67
N GLY A 282 15.05 -15.01 10.81
CA GLY A 282 15.85 -16.17 11.23
C GLY A 282 16.95 -15.76 12.21
N SER A 283 17.20 -16.56 13.24
CA SER A 283 18.18 -16.24 14.29
C SER A 283 19.64 -16.33 13.81
N SER A 284 19.92 -17.10 12.75
CA SER A 284 21.24 -17.21 12.14
C SER A 284 21.16 -17.51 10.64
N VAL A 285 22.18 -17.09 9.92
CA VAL A 285 22.39 -17.38 8.51
C VAL A 285 23.91 -17.35 8.23
N THR A 286 24.40 -18.14 7.27
CA THR A 286 25.78 -18.04 6.81
C THR A 286 25.97 -16.83 5.89
N GLU A 287 27.15 -16.28 5.83
CA GLU A 287 27.51 -15.25 4.86
C GLU A 287 27.25 -15.74 3.43
N GLY A 288 26.97 -14.81 2.51
CA GLY A 288 26.50 -15.14 1.16
C GLY A 288 25.10 -15.71 1.09
N GLY A 289 24.40 -15.87 2.24
CA GLY A 289 23.01 -16.32 2.34
C GLY A 289 22.00 -15.18 2.29
N GLN A 290 20.77 -15.46 2.74
CA GLN A 290 19.66 -14.50 2.71
C GLN A 290 18.91 -14.49 4.05
N ILE A 291 18.55 -13.31 4.50
CA ILE A 291 17.68 -13.09 5.65
C ILE A 291 16.26 -12.82 5.15
N THR A 292 15.32 -13.66 5.58
CA THR A 292 13.89 -13.38 5.35
C THR A 292 13.33 -12.66 6.58
N TYR A 293 12.92 -11.42 6.40
CA TYR A 293 12.16 -10.65 7.39
C TYR A 293 10.68 -10.86 7.20
N THR A 294 9.97 -11.12 8.29
CA THR A 294 8.51 -11.28 8.30
C THR A 294 7.88 -10.23 9.20
N ALA A 295 7.01 -9.42 8.66
CA ALA A 295 6.14 -8.53 9.41
C ALA A 295 4.80 -9.21 9.68
N THR A 296 4.29 -9.10 10.91
CA THR A 296 3.03 -9.71 11.33
C THR A 296 2.16 -8.67 12.04
N LEU A 297 0.92 -8.53 11.57
CA LEU A 297 -0.13 -7.70 12.16
C LEU A 297 -0.98 -8.52 13.13
N THR A 298 -1.49 -7.89 14.18
CA THR A 298 -2.47 -8.51 15.11
C THR A 298 -3.84 -8.67 14.48
N ASN A 299 -4.20 -7.82 13.52
CA ASN A 299 -5.46 -7.89 12.77
C ASN A 299 -5.16 -7.90 11.25
N PRO A 300 -5.98 -8.57 10.41
CA PRO A 300 -5.80 -8.54 8.96
C PRO A 300 -5.91 -7.12 8.39
N ALA A 301 -5.13 -6.80 7.37
CA ALA A 301 -5.17 -5.50 6.72
C ALA A 301 -6.40 -5.39 5.78
N GLN A 302 -7.20 -4.33 5.87
CA GLN A 302 -8.27 -4.08 4.87
C GLN A 302 -7.71 -3.50 3.57
N THR A 303 -6.66 -2.68 3.66
CA THR A 303 -5.90 -2.15 2.53
C THR A 303 -4.43 -2.53 2.70
N PRO A 304 -3.60 -2.48 1.66
CA PRO A 304 -2.19 -2.85 1.81
C PRO A 304 -1.48 -2.04 2.90
N VAL A 305 -0.64 -2.72 3.70
CA VAL A 305 0.24 -2.09 4.70
C VAL A 305 1.68 -2.14 4.22
N ASN A 306 2.35 -1.00 4.22
CA ASN A 306 3.78 -0.88 3.95
C ASN A 306 4.54 -0.69 5.26
N VAL A 307 5.43 -1.62 5.56
CA VAL A 307 6.29 -1.63 6.75
C VAL A 307 7.72 -1.31 6.33
N THR A 308 8.24 -0.17 6.76
CA THR A 308 9.60 0.28 6.46
C THR A 308 10.55 -0.20 7.54
N LEU A 309 11.68 -0.79 7.14
CA LEU A 309 12.71 -1.32 8.02
C LEU A 309 13.91 -0.37 8.11
N SER A 310 14.69 -0.50 9.21
CA SER A 310 15.89 0.32 9.45
C SER A 310 17.01 0.12 8.41
N ASN A 311 17.00 -1.01 7.70
CA ASN A 311 17.92 -1.30 6.59
C ASN A 311 17.44 -0.71 5.24
N GLY A 312 16.34 0.04 5.23
CA GLY A 312 15.75 0.64 4.02
C GLY A 312 14.81 -0.26 3.24
N SER A 313 14.68 -1.54 3.59
CA SER A 313 13.74 -2.45 2.93
C SER A 313 12.31 -2.13 3.32
N VAL A 314 11.36 -2.47 2.44
CA VAL A 314 9.92 -2.32 2.69
C VAL A 314 9.25 -3.68 2.55
N ILE A 315 8.43 -4.04 3.54
CA ILE A 315 7.55 -5.20 3.49
C ILE A 315 6.14 -4.71 3.19
N THR A 316 5.51 -5.27 2.16
CA THR A 316 4.11 -5.02 1.86
C THR A 316 3.26 -6.20 2.33
N ILE A 317 2.33 -5.94 3.25
CA ILE A 317 1.28 -6.88 3.66
C ILE A 317 0.05 -6.56 2.81
N LYS A 318 -0.45 -7.53 2.07
CA LYS A 318 -1.58 -7.32 1.15
C LYS A 318 -2.90 -7.19 1.90
N ALA A 319 -3.88 -6.58 1.24
CA ALA A 319 -5.24 -6.57 1.75
C ALA A 319 -5.76 -7.98 2.01
N GLY A 320 -6.41 -8.18 3.15
CA GLY A 320 -6.89 -9.47 3.64
C GLY A 320 -5.84 -10.32 4.38
N GLU A 321 -4.57 -9.94 4.32
CA GLU A 321 -3.47 -10.68 4.97
C GLU A 321 -3.04 -10.03 6.28
N SER A 322 -2.46 -10.84 7.18
CA SER A 322 -1.84 -10.38 8.44
C SER A 322 -0.32 -10.45 8.39
N THR A 323 0.28 -11.00 7.32
CA THR A 323 1.73 -11.18 7.21
C THR A 323 2.25 -10.76 5.86
N GLY A 324 3.49 -10.28 5.85
CA GLY A 324 4.25 -10.00 4.64
C GLY A 324 5.73 -10.30 4.86
N THR A 325 6.49 -10.49 3.80
CA THR A 325 7.91 -10.84 3.88
C THR A 325 8.75 -10.02 2.89
N VAL A 326 10.03 -9.84 3.25
CA VAL A 326 11.07 -9.36 2.34
C VAL A 326 12.34 -10.17 2.55
N VAL A 327 13.05 -10.43 1.48
CA VAL A 327 14.34 -11.15 1.51
C VAL A 327 15.45 -10.15 1.28
N VAL A 328 16.50 -10.22 2.09
CA VAL A 328 17.68 -9.34 2.03
C VAL A 328 18.94 -10.19 2.03
N ASP A 329 19.86 -9.94 1.11
CA ASP A 329 21.12 -10.64 1.05
C ASP A 329 22.02 -10.27 2.24
N THR A 330 22.77 -11.25 2.75
CA THR A 330 23.86 -11.02 3.71
C THR A 330 25.11 -10.53 2.98
N PRO A 331 26.17 -10.06 3.70
CA PRO A 331 27.46 -9.87 3.10
C PRO A 331 27.91 -11.10 2.30
N ALA A 332 28.64 -10.86 1.22
CA ALA A 332 29.15 -11.93 0.39
C ALA A 332 30.14 -12.80 1.18
N ASN A 333 30.12 -14.11 0.90
CA ASN A 333 31.09 -15.04 1.48
C ASN A 333 32.52 -14.66 1.11
N ASP A 334 33.42 -14.68 2.07
CA ASP A 334 34.84 -14.46 1.88
C ASP A 334 35.68 -15.53 2.62
N VAL A 335 36.95 -15.35 2.80
CA VAL A 335 37.85 -16.33 3.42
C VAL A 335 38.32 -15.92 4.82
N TYR A 336 37.72 -14.86 5.38
CA TYR A 336 38.18 -14.27 6.64
C TYR A 336 37.16 -14.46 7.75
N ASN A 337 37.69 -14.63 8.96
CA ASN A 337 36.87 -14.75 10.16
C ASN A 337 36.29 -13.38 10.56
N ASN A 338 35.06 -13.10 10.11
CA ASN A 338 34.40 -11.79 10.25
C ASN A 338 32.89 -11.89 10.58
N GLY A 339 32.47 -13.00 11.20
CA GLY A 339 31.10 -13.20 11.63
C GLY A 339 30.53 -11.99 12.38
N SER A 340 29.28 -11.65 12.14
CA SER A 340 28.66 -10.42 12.62
C SER A 340 27.22 -10.63 13.09
N THR A 341 26.59 -9.58 13.58
CA THR A 341 25.19 -9.59 13.99
C THR A 341 24.47 -8.42 13.32
N ILE A 342 23.39 -8.71 12.62
CA ILE A 342 22.50 -7.71 12.03
C ILE A 342 21.28 -7.56 12.92
N SER A 343 20.99 -6.30 13.29
CA SER A 343 19.82 -5.91 14.08
C SER A 343 18.94 -4.98 13.25
N THR A 344 17.73 -5.41 12.94
CA THR A 344 16.79 -4.67 12.08
C THR A 344 15.51 -4.38 12.85
N THR A 345 15.03 -3.13 12.81
CA THR A 345 13.80 -2.67 13.45
C THR A 345 12.80 -2.14 12.43
N ILE A 346 11.54 -2.05 12.82
CA ILE A 346 10.54 -1.28 12.08
C ILE A 346 10.77 0.20 12.37
N THR A 347 10.89 1.02 11.33
CA THR A 347 10.99 2.48 11.43
C THR A 347 9.67 3.18 11.13
N GLY A 348 8.72 2.50 10.48
CA GLY A 348 7.39 3.01 10.20
C GLY A 348 6.49 1.95 9.59
N ALA A 349 5.17 2.16 9.75
CA ALA A 349 4.14 1.36 9.10
C ALA A 349 2.99 2.27 8.69
N THR A 350 2.44 2.07 7.49
CA THR A 350 1.34 2.89 6.96
C THR A 350 0.37 2.04 6.14
N GLY A 351 -0.91 2.42 6.14
CA GLY A 351 -1.98 1.70 5.44
C GLY A 351 -2.80 0.82 6.36
N GLY A 352 -3.51 -0.17 5.77
CA GLY A 352 -4.30 -1.17 6.51
C GLY A 352 -5.72 -0.75 6.86
N ASN A 353 -6.04 0.54 6.80
CA ASN A 353 -7.30 1.14 7.26
C ASN A 353 -7.57 0.90 8.76
N PHE A 354 -6.51 0.82 9.58
CA PHE A 354 -6.63 0.69 11.03
C PHE A 354 -6.87 2.04 11.70
N GLU A 355 -7.59 2.06 12.80
CA GLU A 355 -7.76 3.24 13.63
C GLU A 355 -6.44 3.68 14.25
N ASN A 356 -5.66 2.72 14.75
CA ASN A 356 -4.34 2.96 15.33
C ASN A 356 -3.37 1.81 14.98
N LEU A 357 -2.47 2.07 14.03
CA LEU A 357 -1.42 1.12 13.64
C LEU A 357 -0.11 1.46 14.37
N VAL A 358 0.34 0.56 15.25
CA VAL A 358 1.52 0.77 16.11
C VAL A 358 2.64 -0.20 15.75
N PRO A 359 3.79 0.29 15.24
CA PRO A 359 4.99 -0.52 15.04
C PRO A 359 5.61 -0.94 16.38
N ASN A 360 5.90 -2.23 16.53
CA ASN A 360 6.74 -2.74 17.62
C ASN A 360 8.20 -2.46 17.28
N THR A 361 8.91 -1.77 18.19
CA THR A 361 10.31 -1.38 18.00
C THR A 361 11.32 -2.46 18.41
N THR A 362 10.87 -3.62 18.87
CA THR A 362 11.75 -4.75 19.20
C THR A 362 12.49 -5.20 17.94
N PRO A 363 13.85 -5.23 17.97
CA PRO A 363 14.63 -5.60 16.81
C PRO A 363 14.52 -7.10 16.48
N ALA A 364 14.47 -7.42 15.20
CA ALA A 364 14.78 -8.75 14.69
C ALA A 364 16.31 -8.86 14.56
N VAL A 365 16.89 -9.83 15.28
CA VAL A 365 18.35 -10.00 15.36
C VAL A 365 18.73 -11.29 14.66
N THR A 366 19.68 -11.21 13.71
CA THR A 366 20.24 -12.35 12.97
C THR A 366 21.75 -12.37 13.12
N THR A 367 22.30 -13.49 13.54
CA THR A 367 23.75 -13.74 13.56
C THR A 367 24.21 -14.21 12.20
N ILE A 368 25.18 -13.54 11.62
CA ILE A 368 25.88 -13.97 10.40
C ILE A 368 27.06 -14.81 10.84
N THR A 369 27.11 -16.07 10.40
CA THR A 369 28.21 -17.00 10.66
C THR A 369 29.05 -17.17 9.42
N ASP A 370 30.38 -17.22 9.61
CA ASP A 370 31.30 -17.52 8.51
C ASP A 370 31.07 -18.94 8.01
N SER A 371 31.22 -19.18 6.71
CA SER A 371 31.47 -20.50 6.13
C SER A 371 32.97 -20.80 6.26
N ILE A 372 33.33 -22.09 6.27
CA ILE A 372 34.76 -22.43 6.43
C ILE A 372 35.40 -22.53 5.05
N ASP A 373 36.10 -21.48 4.64
CA ASP A 373 36.87 -21.43 3.41
C ASP A 373 38.37 -21.57 3.66
N THR A 374 39.08 -22.25 2.75
CA THR A 374 40.48 -22.60 2.96
C THR A 374 41.41 -21.65 2.20
N THR A 375 42.31 -21.02 2.95
CA THR A 375 43.50 -20.35 2.38
C THR A 375 44.70 -21.25 2.56
N THR A 376 45.40 -21.56 1.45
CA THR A 376 46.65 -22.36 1.47
C THR A 376 47.85 -21.45 1.44
N VAL A 377 48.90 -21.85 2.19
CA VAL A 377 50.25 -21.28 2.05
C VAL A 377 51.19 -22.29 1.46
N THR A 378 51.89 -21.93 0.39
CA THR A 378 52.88 -22.72 -0.32
C THR A 378 54.29 -22.14 -0.15
N LEU A 379 55.30 -23.02 -0.15
CA LEU A 379 56.71 -22.63 -0.06
C LEU A 379 57.41 -22.90 -1.37
N THR A 380 58.22 -21.94 -1.84
CA THR A 380 59.09 -22.09 -2.98
C THR A 380 60.49 -21.59 -2.65
N ALA A 381 61.49 -22.11 -3.38
CA ALA A 381 62.87 -21.64 -3.32
C ALA A 381 63.56 -21.77 -4.70
N GLY A 382 64.69 -21.15 -4.87
CA GLY A 382 65.52 -21.36 -6.03
C GLY A 382 65.96 -22.83 -6.16
N SER A 383 65.92 -23.43 -7.34
CA SER A 383 66.21 -24.83 -7.57
C SER A 383 67.71 -25.19 -7.38
N THR A 384 68.58 -24.23 -7.56
CA THR A 384 70.04 -24.41 -7.43
C THR A 384 70.69 -23.18 -6.82
N VAL A 385 71.73 -23.36 -6.04
CA VAL A 385 72.58 -22.33 -5.48
C VAL A 385 74.01 -22.91 -5.29
N THR A 386 75.08 -22.12 -5.42
CA THR A 386 76.44 -22.53 -5.10
C THR A 386 76.65 -22.47 -3.58
N GLU A 387 77.56 -23.31 -3.05
CA GLU A 387 77.96 -23.20 -1.66
C GLU A 387 78.52 -21.80 -1.35
N GLY A 388 78.35 -21.34 -0.09
CA GLY A 388 78.63 -19.96 0.31
C GLY A 388 77.63 -18.95 -0.22
N GLY A 389 76.61 -19.34 -0.98
CA GLY A 389 75.53 -18.48 -1.48
C GLY A 389 74.37 -18.41 -0.50
N GLN A 390 73.19 -17.94 -1.03
CA GLN A 390 71.97 -17.74 -0.23
C GLN A 390 70.77 -18.34 -0.91
N ILE A 391 69.92 -19.00 -0.13
CA ILE A 391 68.60 -19.49 -0.56
C ILE A 391 67.55 -18.49 -0.12
N THR A 392 66.78 -17.98 -1.08
CA THR A 392 65.58 -17.18 -0.77
C THR A 392 64.38 -18.12 -0.75
N TYR A 393 63.78 -18.31 0.41
CA TYR A 393 62.51 -18.99 0.55
C TYR A 393 61.38 -17.97 0.45
N THR A 394 60.39 -18.28 -0.37
CA THR A 394 59.17 -17.45 -0.55
C THR A 394 57.95 -18.24 -0.19
N ALA A 395 57.19 -17.74 0.77
CA ALA A 395 55.88 -18.23 1.09
C ALA A 395 54.79 -17.45 0.35
N THR A 396 53.84 -18.15 -0.25
CA THR A 396 52.74 -17.55 -1.03
C THR A 396 51.38 -18.08 -0.51
N LEU A 397 50.50 -17.14 -0.18
CA LEU A 397 49.11 -17.38 0.18
C LEU A 397 48.20 -17.34 -1.04
N THR A 398 47.14 -18.15 -1.06
CA THR A 398 46.11 -18.08 -2.12
C THR A 398 45.23 -16.82 -2.01
N ASN A 399 45.13 -16.23 -0.82
CA ASN A 399 44.40 -14.99 -0.57
C ASN A 399 45.26 -14.00 0.23
N PRO A 400 45.14 -12.67 0.06
CA PRO A 400 45.88 -11.68 0.82
C PRO A 400 45.60 -11.78 2.34
N ALA A 401 46.60 -11.56 3.17
CA ALA A 401 46.47 -11.60 4.62
C ALA A 401 45.82 -10.32 5.13
N GLN A 402 44.76 -10.39 5.99
CA GLN A 402 44.23 -9.21 6.68
C GLN A 402 45.11 -8.77 7.85
N THR A 403 45.76 -9.70 8.54
CA THR A 403 46.76 -9.48 9.57
C THR A 403 48.04 -10.20 9.22
N PRO A 404 49.21 -9.86 9.80
CA PRO A 404 50.45 -10.56 9.47
C PRO A 404 50.33 -12.08 9.66
N VAL A 405 50.92 -12.86 8.71
CA VAL A 405 51.05 -14.31 8.76
C VAL A 405 52.50 -14.66 9.04
N ASN A 406 52.72 -15.47 10.06
CA ASN A 406 54.04 -16.06 10.33
C ASN A 406 54.08 -17.53 9.88
N VAL A 407 54.96 -17.81 8.95
CA VAL A 407 55.19 -19.16 8.37
C VAL A 407 56.49 -19.72 8.91
N THR A 408 56.41 -20.77 9.72
CA THR A 408 57.57 -21.44 10.32
C THR A 408 58.05 -22.54 9.39
N LEU A 409 59.37 -22.60 9.13
CA LEU A 409 59.99 -23.57 8.26
C LEU A 409 60.70 -24.67 9.09
N SER A 410 60.93 -25.82 8.46
CA SER A 410 61.60 -26.95 9.08
C SER A 410 63.08 -26.68 9.45
N ASN A 411 63.71 -25.69 8.84
CA ASN A 411 65.04 -25.23 9.18
C ASN A 411 65.06 -24.19 10.34
N GLY A 412 63.88 -23.90 10.98
CA GLY A 412 63.76 -22.96 12.08
C GLY A 412 63.56 -21.51 11.65
N SER A 413 63.67 -21.16 10.36
CA SER A 413 63.43 -19.82 9.86
C SER A 413 61.95 -19.46 9.88
N VAL A 414 61.62 -18.22 10.00
CA VAL A 414 60.24 -17.71 9.96
C VAL A 414 60.09 -16.69 8.86
N ILE A 415 59.11 -16.86 8.00
CA ILE A 415 58.72 -15.90 6.98
C ILE A 415 57.50 -15.13 7.50
N THR A 416 57.58 -13.80 7.48
CA THR A 416 56.41 -12.95 7.84
C THR A 416 55.85 -12.38 6.53
N ILE A 417 54.58 -12.73 6.24
CA ILE A 417 53.79 -12.09 5.18
C ILE A 417 53.00 -10.97 5.86
N LYS A 418 53.15 -9.72 5.35
CA LYS A 418 52.53 -8.54 5.95
C LYS A 418 51.05 -8.47 5.63
N ALA A 419 50.31 -7.71 6.44
CA ALA A 419 48.94 -7.41 6.17
C ALA A 419 48.77 -6.73 4.79
N GLY A 420 47.78 -7.16 4.02
CA GLY A 420 47.51 -6.76 2.63
C GLY A 420 48.33 -7.51 1.59
N GLU A 421 49.34 -8.26 2.00
CA GLU A 421 50.22 -9.00 1.05
C GLU A 421 49.83 -10.48 0.99
N SER A 422 50.14 -11.13 -0.12
CA SER A 422 50.00 -12.59 -0.33
C SER A 422 51.36 -13.31 -0.30
N THR A 423 52.49 -12.60 -0.24
CA THR A 423 53.81 -13.18 -0.29
C THR A 423 54.72 -12.59 0.78
N GLY A 424 55.63 -13.41 1.26
CA GLY A 424 56.74 -13.01 2.10
C GLY A 424 57.96 -13.86 1.80
N SER A 425 59.16 -13.39 2.19
CA SER A 425 60.38 -14.15 1.96
C SER A 425 61.36 -14.05 3.13
N VAL A 426 62.25 -15.04 3.22
CA VAL A 426 63.40 -15.05 4.12
C VAL A 426 64.62 -15.54 3.34
N VAL A 427 65.78 -14.99 3.65
CA VAL A 427 67.05 -15.40 3.06
C VAL A 427 67.80 -16.21 4.10
N VAL A 428 68.32 -17.36 3.70
CA VAL A 428 69.10 -18.31 4.54
C VAL A 428 70.40 -18.62 3.84
N ASP A 429 71.49 -18.52 4.56
CA ASP A 429 72.82 -18.83 4.02
C ASP A 429 72.97 -20.36 3.79
N THR A 430 73.66 -20.73 2.72
CA THR A 430 74.08 -22.13 2.49
C THR A 430 75.31 -22.43 3.31
N PRO A 431 75.74 -23.72 3.42
CA PRO A 431 77.05 -24.07 3.95
C PRO A 431 78.17 -23.24 3.32
N ALA A 432 79.18 -22.87 4.12
CA ALA A 432 80.28 -22.08 3.64
C ALA A 432 81.06 -22.85 2.54
N ASN A 433 81.54 -22.07 1.56
CA ASN A 433 82.40 -22.62 0.49
C ASN A 433 83.66 -23.28 1.07
N ASP A 434 83.94 -24.49 0.64
CA ASP A 434 85.20 -25.21 0.96
C ASP A 434 85.86 -25.78 -0.28
N VAL A 435 86.95 -26.55 -0.12
CA VAL A 435 87.70 -27.09 -1.22
C VAL A 435 87.38 -28.53 -1.60
N TYR A 436 86.32 -29.05 -0.99
CA TYR A 436 85.90 -30.46 -1.15
C TYR A 436 84.65 -30.57 -2.06
N ASN A 437 84.64 -31.60 -2.91
CA ASN A 437 83.46 -31.89 -3.74
C ASN A 437 82.36 -32.54 -2.88
N ASN A 438 81.50 -31.73 -2.35
CA ASN A 438 80.47 -32.18 -1.37
C ASN A 438 79.08 -31.57 -1.63
N GLY A 439 78.75 -31.33 -2.92
CA GLY A 439 77.40 -30.88 -3.31
C GLY A 439 76.29 -31.65 -2.61
N SER A 440 75.23 -30.96 -2.24
CA SER A 440 74.12 -31.49 -1.43
C SER A 440 72.74 -31.02 -1.86
N THR A 441 71.73 -31.52 -1.27
CA THR A 441 70.34 -31.09 -1.50
C THR A 441 69.71 -30.71 -0.16
N ILE A 442 69.14 -29.48 -0.10
CA ILE A 442 68.38 -29.01 1.04
C ILE A 442 66.89 -29.10 0.69
N SER A 443 66.14 -29.77 1.56
CA SER A 443 64.69 -29.90 1.43
C SER A 443 64.03 -29.24 2.66
N THR A 444 63.29 -28.17 2.43
CA THR A 444 62.64 -27.39 3.49
C THR A 444 61.14 -27.39 3.30
N THR A 445 60.42 -27.65 4.39
CA THR A 445 58.94 -27.66 4.42
C THR A 445 58.40 -26.60 5.37
N ILE A 446 57.10 -26.25 5.20
CA ILE A 446 56.36 -25.49 6.19
C ILE A 446 56.01 -26.44 7.35
N THR A 447 56.33 -26.07 8.59
CA THR A 447 55.96 -26.80 9.81
C THR A 447 54.75 -26.18 10.51
N GLY A 448 54.44 -24.93 10.21
CA GLY A 448 53.26 -24.24 10.75
C GLY A 448 53.07 -22.84 10.10
N ALA A 449 51.81 -22.38 10.12
CA ALA A 449 51.47 -21.04 9.73
C ALA A 449 50.39 -20.50 10.68
N THR A 450 50.52 -19.26 11.11
CA THR A 450 49.57 -18.62 12.04
C THR A 450 49.33 -17.17 11.67
N GLY A 451 48.13 -16.62 11.94
CA GLY A 451 47.74 -15.26 11.63
C GLY A 451 46.86 -15.15 10.35
N GLY A 452 46.81 -13.96 9.75
CA GLY A 452 46.10 -13.68 8.50
C GLY A 452 44.62 -13.40 8.65
N ASN A 453 44.01 -13.72 9.80
CA ASN A 453 42.56 -13.66 10.05
C ASN A 453 41.74 -14.55 9.11
N PHE A 454 42.32 -15.65 8.63
CA PHE A 454 41.62 -16.63 7.80
C PHE A 454 40.75 -17.55 8.62
N GLU A 455 39.66 -18.03 8.07
CA GLU A 455 38.80 -19.05 8.68
C GLU A 455 39.53 -20.37 8.80
N ASN A 456 40.27 -20.75 7.75
CA ASN A 456 41.08 -21.98 7.72
C ASN A 456 42.38 -21.74 6.94
N LEU A 457 43.50 -21.60 7.67
CA LEU A 457 44.82 -21.45 7.06
C LEU A 457 45.54 -22.83 7.04
N VAL A 458 45.81 -23.36 5.84
CA VAL A 458 46.37 -24.67 5.64
C VAL A 458 47.78 -24.58 5.02
N PRO A 459 48.84 -25.02 5.73
CA PRO A 459 50.16 -25.14 5.15
C PRO A 459 50.26 -26.30 4.15
N ASN A 460 50.79 -26.00 2.94
CA ASN A 460 51.14 -27.05 2.00
C ASN A 460 52.43 -27.76 2.45
N THR A 461 52.38 -29.05 2.54
CA THR A 461 53.53 -29.90 3.02
C THR A 461 54.55 -30.23 1.93
N THR A 462 54.33 -29.78 0.69
CA THR A 462 55.27 -29.99 -0.41
C THR A 462 56.59 -29.25 -0.12
N PRO A 463 57.73 -29.94 -0.08
CA PRO A 463 58.98 -29.32 0.23
C PRO A 463 59.51 -28.41 -0.92
N ALA A 464 60.11 -27.29 -0.56
CA ALA A 464 60.99 -26.55 -1.46
C ALA A 464 62.38 -27.20 -1.44
N VAL A 465 62.82 -27.65 -2.61
CA VAL A 465 64.06 -28.37 -2.75
C VAL A 465 65.06 -27.51 -3.50
N THR A 466 66.24 -27.34 -2.93
CA THR A 466 67.40 -26.62 -3.53
C THR A 466 68.60 -27.50 -3.58
N THR A 467 69.20 -27.65 -4.75
CA THR A 467 70.49 -28.29 -4.93
C THR A 467 71.64 -27.31 -4.69
N ILE A 468 72.51 -27.67 -3.75
CA ILE A 468 73.76 -26.93 -3.51
C ILE A 468 74.82 -27.50 -4.43
N THR A 469 75.37 -26.66 -5.29
CA THR A 469 76.47 -27.04 -6.20
C THR A 469 77.81 -26.51 -5.66
N ASP A 470 78.84 -27.33 -5.80
CA ASP A 470 80.18 -26.93 -5.40
C ASP A 470 80.68 -25.77 -6.31
N SER A 471 81.42 -24.88 -5.74
CA SER A 471 82.25 -23.93 -6.49
C SER A 471 83.59 -24.63 -6.85
N ILE A 472 84.20 -24.19 -7.91
CA ILE A 472 85.47 -24.79 -8.34
C ILE A 472 86.62 -24.07 -7.63
N ASP A 473 87.18 -24.74 -6.63
CA ASP A 473 88.35 -24.24 -5.92
C ASP A 473 89.62 -24.95 -6.34
N THR A 474 90.76 -24.23 -6.33
CA THR A 474 92.02 -24.73 -6.77
C THR A 474 92.86 -25.09 -5.54
N THR A 475 93.20 -26.36 -5.43
CA THR A 475 94.18 -26.83 -4.44
C THR A 475 95.55 -26.95 -5.12
N THR A 476 96.54 -26.22 -4.65
CA THR A 476 97.88 -26.25 -5.11
C THR A 476 98.73 -27.21 -4.29
N VAL A 477 99.41 -28.09 -4.97
CA VAL A 477 100.48 -28.96 -4.37
C VAL A 477 101.81 -28.35 -4.65
N THR A 478 102.58 -27.98 -3.64
CA THR A 478 103.93 -27.45 -3.79
C THR A 478 104.92 -28.49 -3.35
N LEU A 479 105.84 -28.84 -4.28
CA LEU A 479 106.94 -29.73 -3.99
C LEU A 479 108.16 -28.88 -3.59
N THR A 480 108.73 -29.03 -2.39
CA THR A 480 109.97 -28.42 -1.90
C THR A 480 110.99 -29.48 -1.73
N ALA A 481 112.20 -29.28 -2.39
CA ALA A 481 113.37 -30.16 -2.21
C ALA A 481 114.13 -29.63 -0.95
N GLY A 482 114.50 -30.54 -0.06
CA GLY A 482 115.31 -30.21 1.13
C GLY A 482 116.75 -29.84 0.64
N SER A 483 117.20 -28.69 1.02
CA SER A 483 118.69 -28.35 0.84
C SER A 483 119.48 -29.19 1.83
N THR A 484 120.41 -29.98 1.30
CA THR A 484 121.43 -30.69 2.06
C THR A 484 122.50 -29.74 2.58
#